data_13dd2f50784d0ef3150be3e2364afb81
#
_entry.id   13dd2f50784d0ef3150be3e2364afb81
#
_cell.length_a   1.000
_cell.length_b   1.000
_cell.length_c   1.000
_cell.angle_alpha   90.00
_cell.angle_beta   90.00
_cell.angle_gamma   90.00
#
_symmetry.space_group_name_H-M   'P 1'
#
loop_
_entity.id
_entity.type
_entity.pdbx_description
1 polymer ?
#
loop_
_entity_poly.entity_id
_entity_poly.type
_entity_poly.pdbx_seq_one_letter_code
_entity_poly.pdbx_strand_id
1 'polypeptide(L)'
;NLRKPKIVRALIANDGTVVQKFEPEIASNVLKPATAKKMRTALMKVTEEGGTAKAAVVSGFKVAGKTGTAFKAKPGGGYDETRRIVSFVGMMPAENPAFVCIVVADEPKLTAKIPKPQGGNVAGPIFKRIAERVAVRMNLQPTEPVKSPLAQSESR
;
A
#
# COMPACT_ATOMS: atom_id res chain seq x y z
N ASN A 1 1.04 13.60 12.86
CA ASN A 1 0.49 13.15 14.15
C ASN A 1 0.36 11.63 14.13
N LEU A 2 0.83 10.96 15.17
CA LEU A 2 0.51 9.56 15.42
C LEU A 2 -0.87 9.50 16.10
N ARG A 3 -1.79 8.71 15.52
CA ARG A 3 -3.12 8.50 16.10
C ARG A 3 -3.19 7.17 16.82
N LYS A 4 -3.99 7.09 17.89
CA LYS A 4 -4.30 5.81 18.51
C LYS A 4 -5.13 4.96 17.54
N PRO A 5 -4.78 3.67 17.34
CA PRO A 5 -5.57 2.78 16.49
C PRO A 5 -7.00 2.63 17.01
N LYS A 6 -7.97 2.63 16.11
CA LYS A 6 -9.39 2.36 16.41
C LYS A 6 -9.98 1.43 15.38
N ILE A 7 -10.81 0.51 15.82
CA ILE A 7 -11.59 -0.40 14.96
C ILE A 7 -13.10 -0.13 15.05
N VAL A 8 -13.54 0.60 16.08
CA VAL A 8 -14.94 0.99 16.26
C VAL A 8 -15.05 2.50 16.08
N ARG A 9 -15.93 2.94 15.18
CA ARG A 9 -16.20 4.36 14.92
C ARG A 9 -17.35 4.89 15.79
N ALA A 10 -18.43 4.11 15.90
CA ALA A 10 -19.60 4.46 16.67
C ALA A 10 -20.38 3.21 17.09
N LEU A 11 -21.12 3.31 18.18
CA LEU A 11 -22.19 2.39 18.55
C LEU A 11 -23.50 2.99 18.07
N ILE A 12 -24.29 2.20 17.35
CA ILE A 12 -25.57 2.63 16.78
C ILE A 12 -26.65 1.68 17.33
N ALA A 13 -27.73 2.24 17.86
CA ALA A 13 -28.89 1.47 18.28
C ALA A 13 -29.67 0.90 17.08
N ASN A 14 -30.59 -0.01 17.31
CA ASN A 14 -31.38 -0.66 16.27
C ASN A 14 -32.27 0.31 15.47
N ASP A 15 -32.62 1.44 16.05
CA ASP A 15 -33.38 2.53 15.42
C ASP A 15 -32.52 3.50 14.60
N GLY A 16 -31.19 3.24 14.50
CA GLY A 16 -30.23 4.10 13.80
C GLY A 16 -29.66 5.23 14.65
N THR A 17 -30.06 5.39 15.90
CA THR A 17 -29.55 6.42 16.81
C THR A 17 -28.10 6.14 17.17
N VAL A 18 -27.22 7.16 17.08
CA VAL A 18 -25.83 7.05 17.53
C VAL A 18 -25.79 7.11 19.05
N VAL A 19 -25.53 5.97 19.70
CA VAL A 19 -25.41 5.85 21.15
C VAL A 19 -24.10 6.44 21.68
N GLN A 20 -23.00 6.14 20.95
CA GLN A 20 -21.67 6.63 21.31
C GLN A 20 -20.82 6.79 20.06
N LYS A 21 -20.08 7.89 19.97
CA LYS A 21 -19.10 8.15 18.92
C LYS A 21 -17.69 8.16 19.50
N PHE A 22 -16.77 7.50 18.81
CA PHE A 22 -15.36 7.48 19.22
C PHE A 22 -14.57 8.45 18.31
N GLU A 23 -14.21 9.61 18.85
CA GLU A 23 -13.42 10.59 18.09
C GLU A 23 -11.95 10.15 17.96
N PRO A 24 -11.26 10.54 16.85
CA PRO A 24 -9.84 10.25 16.66
C PRO A 24 -9.01 10.88 17.77
N GLU A 25 -8.15 10.08 18.40
CA GLU A 25 -7.25 10.52 19.46
C GLU A 25 -5.80 10.60 18.94
N ILE A 26 -5.13 11.73 19.17
CA ILE A 26 -3.73 11.93 18.84
C ILE A 26 -2.88 11.40 20.00
N ALA A 27 -2.05 10.39 19.73
CA ALA A 27 -1.12 9.84 20.71
C ALA A 27 0.11 10.75 20.87
N SER A 28 0.66 11.25 19.74
CA SER A 28 1.82 12.14 19.75
C SER A 28 2.06 12.81 18.38
N ASN A 29 2.91 13.84 18.37
CA ASN A 29 3.42 14.49 17.17
C ASN A 29 4.85 13.99 16.91
N VAL A 30 4.98 12.90 16.16
CA VAL A 30 6.27 12.22 15.94
C VAL A 30 7.11 12.80 14.80
N LEU A 31 6.47 13.44 13.82
CA LEU A 31 7.13 14.00 12.64
C LEU A 31 6.66 15.43 12.36
N LYS A 32 7.60 16.29 12.00
CA LYS A 32 7.29 17.61 11.44
C LYS A 32 6.65 17.44 10.05
N PRO A 33 5.69 18.29 9.63
CA PRO A 33 5.06 18.20 8.31
C PRO A 33 6.05 18.19 7.15
N ALA A 34 7.12 18.98 7.22
CA ALA A 34 8.18 19.01 6.21
C ALA A 34 8.92 17.67 6.09
N THR A 35 9.19 17.00 7.22
CA THR A 35 9.81 15.66 7.23
C THR A 35 8.86 14.62 6.63
N ALA A 36 7.59 14.65 6.98
CA ALA A 36 6.58 13.75 6.41
C ALA A 36 6.46 13.94 4.88
N LYS A 37 6.51 15.18 4.39
CA LYS A 37 6.51 15.48 2.94
C LYS A 37 7.75 14.90 2.25
N LYS A 38 8.95 15.11 2.81
CA LYS A 38 10.21 14.54 2.27
C LYS A 38 10.15 13.01 2.23
N MET A 39 9.64 12.37 3.27
CA MET A 39 9.47 10.91 3.31
C MET A 39 8.52 10.42 2.22
N ARG A 40 7.37 11.06 2.01
CA ARG A 40 6.47 10.69 0.92
C ARG A 40 7.15 10.80 -0.44
N THR A 41 7.89 11.88 -0.69
CA THR A 41 8.67 12.04 -1.94
C THR A 41 9.68 10.91 -2.14
N ALA A 42 10.39 10.50 -1.09
CA ALA A 42 11.31 9.37 -1.16
C ALA A 42 10.56 8.04 -1.42
N LEU A 43 9.41 7.83 -0.77
CA LEU A 43 8.60 6.61 -0.92
C LEU A 43 7.91 6.51 -2.29
N MET A 44 7.71 7.60 -3.04
CA MET A 44 7.23 7.56 -4.42
C MET A 44 8.20 6.85 -5.36
N LYS A 45 9.51 6.91 -5.08
CA LYS A 45 10.54 6.26 -5.89
C LYS A 45 10.37 4.73 -6.01
N VAL A 46 9.61 4.11 -5.12
CA VAL A 46 9.38 2.66 -5.13
C VAL A 46 8.63 2.16 -6.37
N THR A 47 7.80 3.01 -6.97
CA THR A 47 7.00 2.69 -8.16
C THR A 47 7.58 3.27 -9.46
N GLU A 48 8.62 4.11 -9.37
CA GLU A 48 9.30 4.69 -10.54
C GLU A 48 10.21 3.67 -11.24
N GLU A 49 10.79 4.09 -12.36
CA GLU A 49 11.81 3.30 -13.08
C GLU A 49 13.00 3.00 -12.15
N GLY A 50 13.44 1.72 -12.12
CA GLY A 50 14.42 1.24 -11.14
C GLY A 50 13.87 0.98 -9.74
N GLY A 51 12.63 1.33 -9.44
CA GLY A 51 11.99 1.09 -8.15
C GLY A 51 11.65 -0.38 -7.92
N THR A 52 11.50 -0.75 -6.63
CA THR A 52 11.28 -2.15 -6.19
C THR A 52 9.84 -2.64 -6.35
N ALA A 53 8.88 -1.77 -6.71
CA ALA A 53 7.47 -2.13 -6.87
C ALA A 53 6.80 -1.45 -8.08
N LYS A 54 7.42 -1.50 -9.26
CA LYS A 54 6.82 -1.02 -10.52
C LYS A 54 5.43 -1.60 -10.77
N ALA A 55 5.18 -2.83 -10.35
CA ALA A 55 3.89 -3.50 -10.51
C ALA A 55 2.77 -2.93 -9.61
N ALA A 56 3.09 -2.02 -8.68
CA ALA A 56 2.11 -1.32 -7.85
C ALA A 56 1.63 0.02 -8.45
N VAL A 57 2.10 0.40 -9.65
CA VAL A 57 1.68 1.62 -10.35
C VAL A 57 0.19 1.58 -10.65
N VAL A 58 -0.51 2.65 -10.31
CA VAL A 58 -1.94 2.88 -10.60
C VAL A 58 -2.06 4.01 -11.61
N SER A 59 -2.75 3.77 -12.74
CA SER A 59 -2.92 4.79 -13.78
C SER A 59 -3.67 6.01 -13.22
N GLY A 60 -3.17 7.19 -13.51
CA GLY A 60 -3.74 8.47 -13.04
C GLY A 60 -3.35 8.87 -11.62
N PHE A 61 -2.53 8.08 -10.92
CA PHE A 61 -2.14 8.39 -9.53
C PHE A 61 -0.66 8.09 -9.26
N LYS A 62 -0.02 8.94 -8.48
CA LYS A 62 1.24 8.58 -7.83
C LYS A 62 0.98 7.71 -6.61
N VAL A 63 1.78 6.67 -6.47
CA VAL A 63 1.77 5.77 -5.32
C VAL A 63 3.09 5.93 -4.57
N ALA A 64 3.00 6.16 -3.26
CA ALA A 64 4.15 6.07 -2.37
C ALA A 64 4.05 4.80 -1.53
N GLY A 65 5.17 4.11 -1.30
CA GLY A 65 5.12 2.87 -0.55
C GLY A 65 6.48 2.27 -0.24
N LYS A 66 6.44 1.05 0.34
CA LYS A 66 7.64 0.27 0.67
C LYS A 66 7.35 -1.22 0.53
N THR A 67 8.27 -1.92 -0.10
CA THR A 67 8.28 -3.39 -0.15
C THR A 67 8.89 -3.97 1.12
N GLY A 68 8.42 -5.14 1.53
CA GLY A 68 9.02 -5.96 2.57
C GLY A 68 9.22 -7.39 2.08
N THR A 69 10.30 -8.01 2.54
CA THR A 69 10.58 -9.44 2.36
C THR A 69 11.31 -9.92 3.61
N ALA A 70 10.72 -10.85 4.33
CA ALA A 70 11.29 -11.45 5.53
C ALA A 70 11.33 -12.96 5.38
N PHE A 71 12.42 -13.59 5.80
CA PHE A 71 12.51 -15.03 5.91
C PHE A 71 11.87 -15.52 7.21
N LYS A 72 11.28 -16.71 7.21
CA LYS A 72 10.74 -17.31 8.43
C LYS A 72 11.85 -17.88 9.31
N ALA A 73 11.67 -17.78 10.62
CA ALA A 73 12.57 -18.41 11.57
C ALA A 73 12.47 -19.94 11.51
N LYS A 74 13.60 -20.61 11.72
CA LYS A 74 13.66 -22.08 11.88
C LYS A 74 13.50 -22.46 13.36
N PRO A 75 12.87 -23.61 13.65
CA PRO A 75 13.01 -24.23 14.97
C PRO A 75 14.50 -24.42 15.29
N GLY A 76 14.94 -23.98 16.47
CA GLY A 76 16.37 -24.06 16.87
C GLY A 76 17.23 -22.87 16.45
N GLY A 77 16.67 -21.84 15.80
CA GLY A 77 17.34 -20.59 15.45
C GLY A 77 17.70 -20.45 13.98
N GLY A 78 18.05 -19.21 13.59
CA GLY A 78 18.33 -18.85 12.19
C GLY A 78 17.08 -18.66 11.34
N TYR A 79 17.28 -18.47 10.03
CA TYR A 79 16.20 -18.20 9.06
C TYR A 79 16.14 -19.28 7.99
N ASP A 80 14.93 -19.56 7.53
CA ASP A 80 14.66 -20.42 6.38
C ASP A 80 14.55 -19.58 5.10
N GLU A 81 15.58 -19.59 4.27
CA GLU A 81 15.65 -18.80 3.05
C GLU A 81 14.65 -19.25 1.97
N THR A 82 14.09 -20.44 2.10
CA THR A 82 13.07 -20.97 1.19
C THR A 82 11.67 -20.48 1.55
N ARG A 83 11.44 -20.13 2.82
CA ARG A 83 10.14 -19.70 3.36
C ARG A 83 10.17 -18.21 3.68
N ARG A 84 9.30 -17.46 3.07
CA ARG A 84 9.28 -16.00 3.25
C ARG A 84 7.89 -15.43 3.35
N ILE A 85 7.81 -14.31 4.05
CA ILE A 85 6.65 -13.42 4.05
C ILE A 85 7.03 -12.21 3.22
N VAL A 86 6.21 -11.88 2.23
CA VAL A 86 6.42 -10.72 1.37
C VAL A 86 5.30 -9.73 1.56
N SER A 87 5.60 -8.43 1.51
CA SER A 87 4.62 -7.39 1.74
C SER A 87 4.86 -6.16 0.89
N PHE A 88 3.82 -5.39 0.70
CA PHE A 88 3.86 -4.04 0.18
C PHE A 88 2.89 -3.17 0.96
N VAL A 89 3.38 -2.09 1.55
CA VAL A 89 2.55 -1.02 2.08
C VAL A 89 2.58 0.13 1.11
N GLY A 90 1.40 0.62 0.71
CA GLY A 90 1.26 1.74 -0.20
C GLY A 90 0.23 2.73 0.28
N MET A 91 0.39 3.98 -0.14
CA MET A 91 -0.55 5.08 0.07
C MET A 91 -0.84 5.77 -1.26
N MET A 92 -2.09 6.20 -1.44
CA MET A 92 -2.55 6.83 -2.69
C MET A 92 -3.70 7.82 -2.43
N PRO A 93 -3.70 8.98 -3.16
CA PRO A 93 -2.62 9.58 -3.93
C PRO A 93 -1.40 9.91 -3.04
N ALA A 94 -0.17 9.85 -3.58
CA ALA A 94 1.02 10.06 -2.76
C ALA A 94 1.17 11.49 -2.22
N GLU A 95 0.65 12.48 -2.94
CA GLU A 95 0.72 13.90 -2.58
C GLU A 95 -0.17 14.23 -1.37
N ASN A 96 -1.38 13.67 -1.36
CA ASN A 96 -2.35 13.82 -0.29
C ASN A 96 -3.09 12.49 -0.07
N PRO A 97 -2.52 11.57 0.72
CA PRO A 97 -3.03 10.22 0.84
C PRO A 97 -4.48 10.16 1.37
N ALA A 98 -5.38 9.60 0.56
CA ALA A 98 -6.74 9.30 0.95
C ALA A 98 -6.84 8.00 1.75
N PHE A 99 -5.93 7.05 1.48
CA PHE A 99 -5.85 5.78 2.21
C PHE A 99 -4.42 5.22 2.24
N VAL A 100 -4.22 4.30 3.15
CA VAL A 100 -3.03 3.44 3.24
C VAL A 100 -3.51 1.99 3.22
N CYS A 101 -2.84 1.15 2.44
CA CYS A 101 -3.14 -0.28 2.35
C CYS A 101 -1.84 -1.08 2.49
N ILE A 102 -1.88 -2.13 3.29
CA ILE A 102 -0.83 -3.14 3.36
C ILE A 102 -1.34 -4.46 2.78
N VAL A 103 -0.53 -5.05 1.92
CA VAL A 103 -0.74 -6.40 1.39
C VAL A 103 0.39 -7.28 1.92
N VAL A 104 0.02 -8.39 2.52
CA VAL A 104 0.96 -9.40 3.04
C VAL A 104 0.62 -10.74 2.41
N ALA A 105 1.61 -11.42 1.86
CA ALA A 105 1.50 -12.79 1.37
C ALA A 105 2.47 -13.67 2.14
N ASP A 106 1.92 -14.66 2.82
CA ASP A 106 2.67 -15.64 3.58
C ASP A 106 2.95 -16.86 2.69
N GLU A 107 4.23 -17.20 2.57
CA GLU A 107 4.73 -18.32 1.76
C GLU A 107 4.14 -18.36 0.33
N PRO A 108 4.26 -17.27 -0.46
CA PRO A 108 3.75 -17.29 -1.82
C PRO A 108 4.43 -18.36 -2.64
N LYS A 109 3.64 -19.13 -3.40
CA LYS A 109 4.16 -20.22 -4.24
C LYS A 109 5.10 -19.70 -5.31
N LEU A 110 6.22 -20.41 -5.50
CA LEU A 110 7.12 -20.20 -6.62
C LEU A 110 6.41 -20.60 -7.92
N THR A 111 6.57 -19.78 -8.94
CA THR A 111 6.08 -20.08 -10.30
C THR A 111 7.16 -19.75 -11.31
N ALA A 112 7.04 -20.27 -12.55
CA ALA A 112 7.94 -19.89 -13.63
C ALA A 112 7.98 -18.37 -13.88
N LYS A 113 6.85 -17.68 -13.67
CA LYS A 113 6.75 -16.21 -13.80
C LYS A 113 7.30 -15.47 -12.58
N ILE A 114 7.31 -16.09 -11.41
CA ILE A 114 7.76 -15.49 -10.14
C ILE A 114 8.69 -16.48 -9.44
N PRO A 115 9.91 -16.68 -9.96
CA PRO A 115 10.88 -17.63 -9.39
C PRO A 115 11.47 -17.13 -8.05
N LYS A 116 11.41 -15.82 -7.80
CA LYS A 116 11.84 -15.17 -6.53
C LYS A 116 10.73 -14.24 -6.03
N PRO A 117 9.80 -14.73 -5.20
CA PRO A 117 8.75 -13.90 -4.62
C PRO A 117 9.34 -12.78 -3.76
N GLN A 118 8.92 -11.57 -4.04
CA GLN A 118 9.28 -10.35 -3.32
C GLN A 118 8.04 -9.46 -3.16
N GLY A 119 8.08 -8.52 -2.25
CA GLY A 119 6.95 -7.60 -2.03
C GLY A 119 6.48 -6.90 -3.31
N GLY A 120 7.42 -6.48 -4.16
CA GLY A 120 7.10 -5.76 -5.40
C GLY A 120 6.41 -6.60 -6.46
N ASN A 121 6.82 -7.87 -6.65
CA ASN A 121 6.29 -8.72 -7.72
C ASN A 121 5.10 -9.61 -7.29
N VAL A 122 4.86 -9.74 -5.99
CA VAL A 122 3.72 -10.49 -5.43
C VAL A 122 2.67 -9.54 -4.85
N ALA A 123 3.05 -8.74 -3.84
CA ALA A 123 2.13 -7.87 -3.14
C ALA A 123 1.79 -6.58 -3.93
N GLY A 124 2.73 -6.07 -4.74
CA GLY A 124 2.53 -4.88 -5.57
C GLY A 124 1.35 -4.98 -6.54
N PRO A 125 1.23 -6.04 -7.36
CA PRO A 125 0.08 -6.22 -8.26
C PRO A 125 -1.27 -6.34 -7.52
N ILE A 126 -1.27 -6.96 -6.34
CA ILE A 126 -2.46 -7.08 -5.50
C ILE A 126 -2.86 -5.71 -4.97
N PHE A 127 -1.89 -4.94 -4.44
CA PHE A 127 -2.11 -3.56 -4.02
C PHE A 127 -2.71 -2.73 -5.16
N LYS A 128 -2.14 -2.80 -6.37
CA LYS A 128 -2.65 -2.08 -7.55
C LYS A 128 -4.14 -2.34 -7.76
N ARG A 129 -4.56 -3.61 -7.82
CA ARG A 129 -5.97 -3.99 -8.02
C ARG A 129 -6.89 -3.49 -6.90
N ILE A 130 -6.42 -3.51 -5.66
CA ILE A 130 -7.17 -2.94 -4.52
C ILE A 130 -7.27 -1.44 -4.68
N ALA A 131 -6.17 -0.75 -4.94
CA ALA A 131 -6.09 0.70 -5.07
C ALA A 131 -6.98 1.24 -6.19
N GLU A 132 -7.01 0.58 -7.36
CA GLU A 132 -7.91 0.91 -8.46
C GLU A 132 -9.39 0.85 -8.04
N ARG A 133 -9.81 -0.19 -7.32
CA ARG A 133 -11.17 -0.33 -6.81
C ARG A 133 -11.51 0.69 -5.72
N VAL A 134 -10.56 0.97 -4.83
CA VAL A 134 -10.72 1.97 -3.77
C VAL A 134 -10.84 3.37 -4.38
N ALA A 135 -10.04 3.69 -5.41
CA ALA A 135 -10.13 4.98 -6.11
C ALA A 135 -11.53 5.23 -6.65
N VAL A 136 -12.12 4.23 -7.32
CA VAL A 136 -13.51 4.31 -7.81
C VAL A 136 -14.51 4.45 -6.66
N ARG A 137 -14.38 3.62 -5.63
CA ARG A 137 -15.32 3.63 -4.48
C ARG A 137 -15.29 4.93 -3.68
N MET A 138 -14.12 5.56 -3.60
CA MET A 138 -13.93 6.84 -2.91
C MET A 138 -14.08 8.05 -3.85
N ASN A 139 -14.42 7.83 -5.13
CA ASN A 139 -14.52 8.87 -6.15
C ASN A 139 -13.27 9.77 -6.22
N LEU A 140 -12.08 9.16 -6.14
CA LEU A 140 -10.83 9.91 -6.22
C LEU A 140 -10.61 10.40 -7.65
N GLN A 141 -10.29 11.69 -7.78
CA GLN A 141 -9.95 12.26 -9.08
C GLN A 141 -8.46 11.98 -9.37
N PRO A 142 -8.11 11.60 -10.63
CA PRO A 142 -6.72 11.42 -11.04
C PRO A 142 -5.88 12.68 -10.77
N THR A 143 -4.68 12.50 -10.23
CA THR A 143 -3.70 13.57 -9.98
C THR A 143 -2.60 13.61 -11.07
N GLU A 144 -2.56 12.60 -11.95
CA GLU A 144 -1.64 12.44 -13.07
C GLU A 144 -2.41 12.11 -14.35
N PRO A 145 -1.82 12.36 -15.53
CA PRO A 145 -2.43 11.93 -16.79
C PRO A 145 -2.73 10.44 -16.80
N VAL A 146 -3.95 10.08 -17.18
CA VAL A 146 -4.36 8.68 -17.34
C VAL A 146 -3.72 8.14 -18.62
N LYS A 147 -2.82 7.15 -18.52
CA LYS A 147 -2.27 6.48 -19.70
C LYS A 147 -3.38 5.71 -20.41
N SER A 148 -3.73 6.14 -21.62
CA SER A 148 -4.70 5.44 -22.44
C SER A 148 -4.19 4.03 -22.80
N PRO A 149 -5.07 3.00 -22.76
CA PRO A 149 -4.71 1.66 -23.21
C PRO A 149 -4.22 1.61 -24.68
N LEU A 150 -4.63 2.58 -25.50
CA LEU A 150 -4.29 2.64 -26.93
C LEU A 150 -2.83 3.04 -27.21
N ALA A 151 -2.14 3.68 -26.27
CA ALA A 151 -0.74 4.11 -26.46
C ALA A 151 0.28 2.97 -26.28
N GLN A 152 -0.13 1.76 -25.94
CA GLN A 152 0.76 0.61 -25.77
C GLN A 152 0.87 -0.31 -26.99
N SER A 153 0.10 -0.06 -28.06
CA SER A 153 0.11 -0.86 -29.28
C SER A 153 1.08 -0.36 -30.36
N GLU A 154 1.63 0.86 -30.21
CA GLU A 154 2.52 1.48 -31.21
C GLU A 154 4.02 1.33 -30.96
N SER A 155 4.41 0.60 -29.91
CA SER A 155 5.84 0.36 -29.58
C SER A 155 6.20 -1.13 -29.55
N ARG A 156 5.70 -1.89 -30.55
CA ARG A 156 6.20 -3.24 -30.83
C ARG A 156 6.74 -3.34 -32.24
#